data_8c42318d56df6c2301f14a5f42808f71
#
_entry.id   8c42318d56df6c2301f14a5f42808f71
#
_cell.length_a   1.000
_cell.length_b   1.000
_cell.length_c   1.000
_cell.angle_alpha   90.00
_cell.angle_beta   90.00
_cell.angle_gamma   90.00
#
_symmetry.space_group_name_H-M   'P 1'
#
loop_
_entity.id
_entity.type
_entity.pdbx_description
1 polymer ?
#
loop_
_entity_poly.entity_id
_entity_poly.type
_entity_poly.pdbx_seq_one_letter_code
_entity_poly.pdbx_strand_id
1 'polypeptide(L)'
;MKEELTKDPYDIHSVSSEGVRALTQVLGDHYDVSVDQVRSPAKVIEAAQQGKPVTIFNAGQLRNYDFETLLTTSNADITLVGFEYYLPESLTESGLEPQGYNDKPASRGTCSIPTKAQTISATGNAIIVRNPQALANSQYLGRGPAQLCFAYANGYGYLELPLKSGKTLRIIANPELVTNKYLDKDDNAALALYATGRGSEVAFYNAENADSFNSDQQLKPYPSWLVPLMWQFGLLALVWAFIVGRRQGRIVNEPLPVVAQGTETTVGRAGLYQRARASEHSGRILRIATIIRLGRRLGISPNADATLVAQTVSMACNRTAKEIEYILYGPAPASAVELTQLSQALEQLEEEVKHYER
;
A
#
# COMPACT_ATOMS: atom_id res chain seq x y z
N MET A 1 -40.43 10.70 -20.24
CA MET A 1 -39.23 10.99 -19.48
C MET A 1 -38.75 9.64 -18.95
N LYS A 2 -37.63 9.09 -19.41
CA LYS A 2 -37.07 7.85 -18.82
C LYS A 2 -36.58 8.21 -17.43
N GLU A 3 -37.23 7.65 -16.41
CA GLU A 3 -36.62 7.62 -15.06
C GLU A 3 -35.25 7.01 -15.17
N GLU A 4 -34.24 7.75 -14.91
CA GLU A 4 -32.88 7.30 -14.77
C GLU A 4 -32.84 6.40 -13.53
N LEU A 5 -32.68 5.11 -13.71
CA LEU A 5 -32.58 4.13 -12.63
C LEU A 5 -31.29 4.43 -11.85
N THR A 6 -31.44 5.11 -10.75
CA THR A 6 -30.33 5.38 -9.84
C THR A 6 -29.87 4.07 -9.19
N LYS A 7 -28.57 3.95 -8.91
CA LYS A 7 -27.99 2.84 -8.13
C LYS A 7 -27.74 3.25 -6.67
N ASP A 8 -28.17 4.45 -6.30
CA ASP A 8 -27.90 4.98 -4.97
C ASP A 8 -28.62 4.15 -3.90
N PRO A 9 -27.95 3.82 -2.79
CA PRO A 9 -28.55 3.15 -1.67
C PRO A 9 -29.70 4.00 -1.10
N TYR A 10 -30.77 3.33 -0.68
CA TYR A 10 -31.99 3.96 -0.10
C TYR A 10 -32.70 5.01 -0.96
N ASP A 11 -32.40 5.07 -2.27
CA ASP A 11 -33.14 5.89 -3.20
C ASP A 11 -34.53 5.30 -3.46
N ILE A 12 -35.56 6.14 -3.42
CA ILE A 12 -36.99 5.75 -3.56
C ILE A 12 -37.35 5.24 -4.96
N HIS A 13 -36.54 5.55 -5.98
CA HIS A 13 -36.71 5.11 -7.36
C HIS A 13 -35.77 3.96 -7.74
N SER A 14 -34.83 3.61 -6.87
CA SER A 14 -33.83 2.59 -7.16
C SER A 14 -34.40 1.19 -7.05
N VAL A 15 -34.25 0.41 -8.13
CA VAL A 15 -34.57 -1.03 -8.20
C VAL A 15 -33.38 -1.91 -7.79
N SER A 16 -32.25 -1.31 -7.42
CA SER A 16 -31.09 -2.05 -6.95
C SER A 16 -31.42 -2.81 -5.66
N SER A 17 -30.59 -3.77 -5.30
CA SER A 17 -30.72 -4.53 -4.04
C SER A 17 -30.75 -3.63 -2.80
N GLU A 18 -30.04 -2.51 -2.84
CA GLU A 18 -29.89 -1.55 -1.74
C GLU A 18 -30.88 -0.37 -1.81
N GLY A 19 -31.65 -0.26 -2.89
CA GLY A 19 -32.71 0.72 -3.03
C GLY A 19 -33.92 0.40 -2.13
N VAL A 20 -34.86 1.36 -2.02
CA VAL A 20 -36.09 1.22 -1.22
C VAL A 20 -37.37 1.36 -2.04
N ARG A 21 -37.29 1.21 -3.37
CA ARG A 21 -38.46 1.34 -4.24
C ARG A 21 -39.60 0.39 -3.90
N ALA A 22 -39.30 -0.86 -3.53
CA ALA A 22 -40.35 -1.81 -3.14
C ALA A 22 -41.13 -1.31 -1.93
N LEU A 23 -40.47 -0.74 -0.92
CA LEU A 23 -41.12 -0.17 0.24
C LEU A 23 -42.01 1.04 -0.15
N THR A 24 -41.47 1.96 -0.93
CA THR A 24 -42.21 3.18 -1.33
C THR A 24 -43.39 2.85 -2.25
N GLN A 25 -43.24 1.85 -3.11
CA GLN A 25 -44.33 1.40 -3.98
C GLN A 25 -45.47 0.76 -3.15
N VAL A 26 -45.15 -0.07 -2.16
CA VAL A 26 -46.22 -0.65 -1.29
C VAL A 26 -46.87 0.42 -0.44
N LEU A 27 -46.11 1.43 0.04
CA LEU A 27 -46.67 2.57 0.77
C LEU A 27 -47.68 3.38 -0.10
N GLY A 28 -47.33 3.62 -1.38
CA GLY A 28 -48.21 4.31 -2.31
C GLY A 28 -49.42 3.48 -2.73
N ASP A 29 -49.20 2.24 -3.20
CA ASP A 29 -50.22 1.41 -3.84
C ASP A 29 -51.25 0.84 -2.83
N HIS A 30 -50.83 0.55 -1.59
CA HIS A 30 -51.67 -0.14 -0.62
C HIS A 30 -52.08 0.72 0.59
N TYR A 31 -51.35 1.78 0.90
CA TYR A 31 -51.58 2.61 2.07
C TYR A 31 -51.89 4.06 1.76
N ASP A 32 -51.89 4.45 0.47
CA ASP A 32 -52.12 5.82 -0.01
C ASP A 32 -51.20 6.85 0.64
N VAL A 33 -49.92 6.44 0.83
CA VAL A 33 -48.86 7.28 1.43
C VAL A 33 -47.95 7.80 0.34
N SER A 34 -47.93 9.11 0.17
CA SER A 34 -46.98 9.78 -0.74
C SER A 34 -45.61 9.88 -0.07
N VAL A 35 -44.56 9.43 -0.78
CA VAL A 35 -43.17 9.47 -0.28
C VAL A 35 -42.37 10.50 -1.10
N ASP A 36 -41.92 11.56 -0.44
CA ASP A 36 -41.03 12.56 -1.03
C ASP A 36 -39.58 12.31 -0.65
N GLN A 37 -38.70 12.23 -1.63
CA GLN A 37 -37.25 12.18 -1.35
C GLN A 37 -36.70 13.59 -1.18
N VAL A 38 -36.26 13.91 0.03
CA VAL A 38 -35.57 15.17 0.34
C VAL A 38 -34.07 14.97 0.37
N ARG A 39 -33.30 15.99 -0.03
CA ARG A 39 -31.85 15.86 -0.24
C ARG A 39 -30.99 16.70 0.69
N SER A 40 -31.59 17.42 1.62
CA SER A 40 -30.86 18.26 2.57
C SER A 40 -31.39 18.16 3.97
N PRO A 41 -30.56 18.26 5.02
CA PRO A 41 -30.99 18.28 6.42
C PRO A 41 -31.99 19.38 6.71
N ALA A 42 -31.80 20.58 6.13
CA ALA A 42 -32.71 21.71 6.33
C ALA A 42 -34.14 21.39 5.89
N LYS A 43 -34.30 20.69 4.73
CA LYS A 43 -35.64 20.29 4.25
C LYS A 43 -36.27 19.19 5.10
N VAL A 44 -35.44 18.29 5.69
CA VAL A 44 -35.92 17.29 6.65
C VAL A 44 -36.50 17.98 7.89
N ILE A 45 -35.76 18.94 8.44
CA ILE A 45 -36.19 19.72 9.61
C ILE A 45 -37.45 20.52 9.29
N GLU A 46 -37.50 21.17 8.13
CA GLU A 46 -38.69 21.90 7.66
C GLU A 46 -39.91 20.98 7.55
N ALA A 47 -39.78 19.82 6.91
CA ALA A 47 -40.85 18.83 6.78
C ALA A 47 -41.36 18.37 8.17
N ALA A 48 -40.44 18.05 9.07
CA ALA A 48 -40.77 17.63 10.44
C ALA A 48 -41.47 18.75 11.23
N GLN A 49 -41.07 20.02 11.07
CA GLN A 49 -41.73 21.18 11.69
C GLN A 49 -43.14 21.43 11.14
N GLN A 50 -43.36 21.14 9.87
CA GLN A 50 -44.67 21.19 9.21
C GLN A 50 -45.60 20.02 9.60
N GLY A 51 -45.11 19.08 10.43
CA GLY A 51 -45.90 17.94 10.89
C GLY A 51 -45.83 16.72 9.93
N LYS A 52 -44.99 16.75 8.92
CA LYS A 52 -44.77 15.64 7.99
C LYS A 52 -43.79 14.64 8.63
N PRO A 53 -44.17 13.36 8.81
CA PRO A 53 -43.23 12.34 9.31
C PRO A 53 -42.00 12.23 8.44
N VAL A 54 -40.85 12.00 9.08
CA VAL A 54 -39.58 11.91 8.40
C VAL A 54 -38.90 10.56 8.65
N THR A 55 -38.34 9.98 7.61
CA THR A 55 -37.52 8.77 7.69
C THR A 55 -36.09 9.07 7.22
N ILE A 56 -35.12 8.83 8.06
CA ILE A 56 -33.70 9.14 7.85
C ILE A 56 -32.91 7.86 7.76
N PHE A 57 -32.37 7.56 6.59
CA PHE A 57 -31.45 6.44 6.36
C PHE A 57 -30.02 6.85 6.70
N ASN A 58 -29.21 5.90 7.13
CA ASN A 58 -27.84 6.14 7.56
C ASN A 58 -27.74 7.25 8.62
N ALA A 59 -28.64 7.20 9.58
CA ALA A 59 -28.82 8.28 10.56
C ALA A 59 -27.56 8.59 11.40
N GLY A 60 -26.60 7.65 11.48
CA GLY A 60 -25.29 7.90 12.08
C GLY A 60 -24.44 8.95 11.35
N GLN A 61 -24.74 9.26 10.09
CA GLN A 61 -24.06 10.28 9.30
C GLN A 61 -24.67 11.68 9.49
N LEU A 62 -25.81 11.80 10.19
CA LEU A 62 -26.42 13.08 10.45
C LEU A 62 -25.59 13.88 11.46
N ARG A 63 -25.41 15.18 11.21
CA ARG A 63 -24.68 16.05 12.13
C ARG A 63 -25.44 16.20 13.45
N ASN A 64 -24.74 16.18 14.56
CA ASN A 64 -25.36 16.31 15.89
C ASN A 64 -26.29 17.51 16.01
N TYR A 65 -25.87 18.68 15.51
CA TYR A 65 -26.68 19.89 15.52
C TYR A 65 -28.01 19.74 14.77
N ASP A 66 -27.99 19.14 13.57
CA ASP A 66 -29.21 18.92 12.78
C ASP A 66 -30.14 17.93 13.46
N PHE A 67 -29.56 16.88 14.07
CA PHE A 67 -30.31 15.87 14.80
C PHE A 67 -30.94 16.43 16.08
N GLU A 68 -30.22 17.19 16.86
CA GLU A 68 -30.75 17.88 18.07
C GLU A 68 -31.86 18.89 17.71
N THR A 69 -31.67 19.67 16.63
CA THR A 69 -32.68 20.55 16.11
C THR A 69 -33.93 19.76 15.73
N LEU A 70 -33.78 18.64 15.05
CA LEU A 70 -34.90 17.78 14.68
C LEU A 70 -35.65 17.25 15.91
N LEU A 71 -34.92 16.72 16.93
CA LEU A 71 -35.53 16.21 18.16
C LEU A 71 -36.32 17.27 18.94
N THR A 72 -35.83 18.51 18.93
CA THR A 72 -36.42 19.62 19.72
C THR A 72 -37.54 20.37 19.02
N THR A 73 -37.46 20.45 17.68
CA THR A 73 -38.40 21.27 16.90
C THR A 73 -39.43 20.48 16.11
N SER A 74 -39.32 19.16 16.05
CA SER A 74 -40.22 18.31 15.26
C SER A 74 -41.64 18.30 15.81
N ASN A 75 -42.60 18.56 14.93
CA ASN A 75 -44.04 18.37 15.15
C ASN A 75 -44.57 17.04 14.56
N ALA A 76 -43.65 16.15 14.12
CA ALA A 76 -43.97 14.89 13.49
C ALA A 76 -43.13 13.73 14.11
N ASP A 77 -43.56 12.52 13.83
CA ASP A 77 -42.81 11.32 14.16
C ASP A 77 -41.51 11.26 13.34
N ILE A 78 -40.46 10.78 13.93
CA ILE A 78 -39.13 10.61 13.33
C ILE A 78 -38.80 9.13 13.29
N THR A 79 -38.42 8.62 12.14
CA THR A 79 -37.90 7.24 12.00
C THR A 79 -36.45 7.29 11.54
N LEU A 80 -35.56 6.66 12.32
CA LEU A 80 -34.15 6.48 12.00
C LEU A 80 -33.93 5.07 11.50
N VAL A 81 -33.20 4.91 10.42
CA VAL A 81 -32.93 3.62 9.79
C VAL A 81 -31.44 3.46 9.58
N GLY A 82 -30.84 2.55 10.31
CA GLY A 82 -29.45 2.20 10.18
C GLY A 82 -28.47 3.12 10.91
N PHE A 83 -27.54 2.47 11.56
CA PHE A 83 -26.40 3.09 12.21
C PHE A 83 -25.21 2.15 11.98
N GLU A 84 -24.29 2.50 11.10
CA GLU A 84 -23.17 1.60 10.82
C GLU A 84 -22.28 1.40 12.06
N TYR A 85 -21.76 2.48 12.63
CA TYR A 85 -20.85 2.43 13.78
C TYR A 85 -21.14 3.50 14.83
N TYR A 86 -21.91 4.53 14.52
CA TYR A 86 -22.12 5.67 15.39
C TYR A 86 -23.60 6.05 15.47
N LEU A 87 -24.06 6.21 16.70
CA LEU A 87 -25.32 6.90 16.98
C LEU A 87 -25.02 8.40 17.14
N PRO A 88 -25.99 9.27 16.83
CA PRO A 88 -25.90 10.67 17.24
C PRO A 88 -25.61 10.81 18.72
N GLU A 89 -24.79 11.80 19.09
CA GLU A 89 -24.30 12.00 20.46
C GLU A 89 -25.42 12.08 21.48
N SER A 90 -26.50 12.78 21.17
CA SER A 90 -27.70 12.89 22.02
C SER A 90 -28.36 11.55 22.33
N LEU A 91 -28.28 10.55 21.46
CA LEU A 91 -28.76 9.19 21.73
C LEU A 91 -27.75 8.39 22.56
N THR A 92 -26.47 8.58 22.31
CA THR A 92 -25.41 7.96 23.11
C THR A 92 -25.42 8.48 24.54
N GLU A 93 -25.56 9.79 24.74
CA GLU A 93 -25.75 10.39 26.06
C GLU A 93 -27.02 9.91 26.76
N SER A 94 -28.04 9.56 25.98
CA SER A 94 -29.26 8.92 26.50
C SER A 94 -29.06 7.44 26.85
N GLY A 95 -27.85 6.90 26.79
CA GLY A 95 -27.51 5.53 27.20
C GLY A 95 -27.82 4.47 26.13
N LEU A 96 -27.94 4.86 24.86
CA LEU A 96 -28.05 3.94 23.74
C LEU A 96 -26.67 3.73 23.09
N GLU A 97 -26.36 2.51 22.69
CA GLU A 97 -25.14 2.20 21.98
C GLU A 97 -25.42 1.28 20.77
N PRO A 98 -24.73 1.46 19.65
CA PRO A 98 -24.82 0.54 18.54
C PRO A 98 -24.11 -0.76 18.91
N GLN A 99 -24.71 -1.88 18.57
CA GLN A 99 -24.14 -3.21 18.71
C GLN A 99 -23.90 -3.79 17.33
N GLY A 100 -22.76 -4.38 17.13
CA GLY A 100 -22.40 -5.01 15.87
C GLY A 100 -23.25 -6.22 15.51
N TYR A 101 -22.88 -6.82 14.41
CA TYR A 101 -23.56 -7.86 13.66
C TYR A 101 -24.13 -9.03 14.49
N ASN A 102 -25.42 -9.32 14.25
CA ASN A 102 -26.12 -10.50 14.73
C ASN A 102 -26.45 -11.44 13.56
N ASP A 103 -26.27 -12.73 13.75
CA ASP A 103 -26.42 -13.78 12.73
C ASP A 103 -27.72 -14.60 12.84
N LYS A 104 -28.62 -14.23 13.76
CA LYS A 104 -29.88 -14.92 13.99
C LYS A 104 -31.08 -14.01 13.91
N PRO A 105 -32.23 -14.47 13.40
CA PRO A 105 -33.48 -13.71 13.42
C PRO A 105 -33.84 -13.28 14.84
N ALA A 106 -34.38 -12.06 14.94
CA ALA A 106 -34.92 -11.60 16.21
C ALA A 106 -36.44 -11.78 16.25
N SER A 107 -36.94 -12.28 17.36
CA SER A 107 -38.37 -12.35 17.62
C SER A 107 -38.85 -11.09 18.33
N ARG A 108 -40.16 -10.76 18.13
CA ARG A 108 -40.78 -9.57 18.68
C ARG A 108 -40.68 -9.47 20.21
N GLY A 109 -40.74 -10.59 20.92
CA GLY A 109 -40.71 -10.61 22.36
C GLY A 109 -41.98 -10.04 23.01
N THR A 110 -41.80 -9.33 24.12
CA THR A 110 -42.94 -8.76 24.93
C THR A 110 -43.34 -7.35 24.48
N CYS A 111 -42.84 -6.89 23.38
CA CYS A 111 -43.11 -5.54 22.88
C CYS A 111 -44.55 -5.36 22.36
N SER A 112 -45.18 -4.24 22.70
CA SER A 112 -46.60 -3.92 22.47
C SER A 112 -46.87 -2.98 21.30
N ILE A 113 -46.04 -3.03 20.24
CA ILE A 113 -46.31 -2.18 19.05
C ILE A 113 -47.43 -2.79 18.18
N PRO A 114 -48.29 -1.96 17.56
CA PRO A 114 -49.42 -2.42 16.76
C PRO A 114 -48.99 -2.82 15.34
N THR A 115 -48.02 -3.72 15.22
CA THR A 115 -47.60 -4.32 13.95
C THR A 115 -47.89 -5.81 13.94
N LYS A 116 -48.06 -6.40 12.75
CA LYS A 116 -48.19 -7.85 12.57
C LYS A 116 -46.83 -8.58 12.60
N ALA A 117 -45.72 -7.82 12.53
CA ALA A 117 -44.39 -8.42 12.52
C ALA A 117 -44.13 -9.21 13.81
N GLN A 118 -43.69 -10.46 13.66
CA GLN A 118 -43.30 -11.37 14.75
C GLN A 118 -41.81 -11.64 14.75
N THR A 119 -41.21 -11.69 13.57
CA THR A 119 -39.79 -11.97 13.36
C THR A 119 -39.20 -10.96 12.35
N ILE A 120 -37.95 -10.62 12.53
CA ILE A 120 -37.18 -9.83 11.55
C ILE A 120 -35.92 -10.60 11.15
N SER A 121 -35.45 -10.35 9.92
CA SER A 121 -34.33 -11.11 9.36
C SER A 121 -33.05 -11.02 10.18
N ALA A 122 -32.23 -12.02 9.96
CA ALA A 122 -31.17 -12.43 10.83
C ALA A 122 -29.93 -11.54 10.87
N THR A 123 -29.70 -10.73 9.85
CA THR A 123 -28.40 -10.12 9.67
C THR A 123 -28.46 -8.65 9.97
N GLY A 124 -27.63 -8.18 10.89
CA GLY A 124 -27.45 -6.76 11.04
C GLY A 124 -27.23 -6.25 12.44
N ASN A 125 -27.24 -4.95 12.55
CA ASN A 125 -26.96 -4.22 13.77
C ASN A 125 -28.14 -4.24 14.74
N ALA A 126 -27.83 -4.13 16.02
CA ALA A 126 -28.80 -3.94 17.10
C ALA A 126 -28.43 -2.68 17.89
N ILE A 127 -29.36 -2.25 18.75
CA ILE A 127 -29.11 -1.17 19.69
C ILE A 127 -29.20 -1.73 21.11
N ILE A 128 -28.22 -1.44 21.92
CA ILE A 128 -28.19 -1.77 23.35
C ILE A 128 -28.70 -0.57 24.15
N VAL A 129 -29.51 -0.82 25.14
CA VAL A 129 -29.80 0.14 26.21
C VAL A 129 -28.81 -0.11 27.33
N ARG A 130 -27.67 0.59 27.29
CA ARG A 130 -26.58 0.43 28.27
C ARG A 130 -26.96 1.03 29.63
N ASN A 131 -27.64 2.17 29.60
CA ASN A 131 -28.06 2.87 30.79
C ASN A 131 -29.55 3.23 30.74
N PRO A 132 -30.44 2.39 31.28
CA PRO A 132 -31.89 2.66 31.32
C PRO A 132 -32.24 3.95 32.09
N GLN A 133 -31.43 4.33 33.08
CA GLN A 133 -31.68 5.55 33.86
C GLN A 133 -31.34 6.81 33.03
N ALA A 134 -30.26 6.77 32.25
CA ALA A 134 -29.94 7.83 31.30
C ALA A 134 -31.03 7.98 30.25
N LEU A 135 -31.56 6.85 29.73
CA LEU A 135 -32.67 6.86 28.78
C LEU A 135 -33.92 7.52 29.37
N ALA A 136 -34.29 7.16 30.62
CA ALA A 136 -35.43 7.74 31.29
C ALA A 136 -35.28 9.23 31.67
N ASN A 137 -34.03 9.69 31.84
CA ASN A 137 -33.69 11.06 32.21
C ASN A 137 -33.22 11.92 31.02
N SER A 138 -33.30 11.39 29.79
CA SER A 138 -32.85 12.12 28.60
C SER A 138 -33.53 13.48 28.46
N GLN A 139 -32.77 14.48 28.06
CA GLN A 139 -33.30 15.82 27.82
C GLN A 139 -34.22 15.89 26.57
N TYR A 140 -34.16 14.89 25.70
CA TYR A 140 -34.93 14.84 24.44
C TYR A 140 -36.15 13.93 24.55
N LEU A 141 -36.12 12.91 25.41
CA LEU A 141 -37.17 11.92 25.52
C LEU A 141 -38.24 12.32 26.55
N GLY A 142 -39.46 11.92 26.26
CA GLY A 142 -40.63 12.16 27.07
C GLY A 142 -40.82 11.10 28.16
N ARG A 143 -41.74 11.39 29.10
CA ARG A 143 -42.15 10.45 30.15
C ARG A 143 -43.14 9.44 29.57
N GLY A 144 -42.67 8.34 29.04
CA GLY A 144 -43.49 7.24 28.54
C GLY A 144 -42.71 5.96 28.46
N PRO A 145 -43.37 4.80 28.34
CA PRO A 145 -42.68 3.54 28.22
C PRO A 145 -41.96 3.45 26.87
N ALA A 146 -40.66 3.28 26.91
CA ALA A 146 -39.89 2.88 25.72
C ALA A 146 -40.32 1.48 25.28
N GLN A 147 -40.60 1.26 24.00
CA GLN A 147 -40.86 -0.06 23.43
C GLN A 147 -39.52 -0.57 22.84
N LEU A 148 -39.03 -1.69 23.37
CA LEU A 148 -37.82 -2.36 22.94
C LEU A 148 -38.21 -3.70 22.32
N CYS A 149 -38.08 -3.81 21.02
CA CYS A 149 -38.64 -4.89 20.25
C CYS A 149 -37.59 -5.64 19.44
N PHE A 150 -37.88 -6.89 19.11
CA PHE A 150 -37.03 -7.76 18.31
C PHE A 150 -35.66 -7.93 18.97
N ALA A 151 -35.66 -8.60 20.11
CA ALA A 151 -34.45 -8.82 20.91
C ALA A 151 -33.51 -9.81 20.23
N TYR A 152 -32.29 -9.37 20.05
CA TYR A 152 -31.13 -10.20 19.77
C TYR A 152 -30.44 -10.60 21.09
N ALA A 153 -29.38 -11.39 21.00
CA ALA A 153 -28.60 -11.78 22.17
C ALA A 153 -28.06 -10.58 22.96
N ASN A 154 -27.70 -9.50 22.24
CA ASN A 154 -27.07 -8.32 22.80
C ASN A 154 -27.70 -7.03 22.28
N GLY A 155 -29.01 -6.87 22.38
CA GLY A 155 -29.66 -5.62 21.96
C GLY A 155 -31.00 -5.84 21.28
N TYR A 156 -31.49 -4.77 20.66
CA TYR A 156 -32.82 -4.72 20.05
C TYR A 156 -32.71 -4.27 18.60
N GLY A 157 -33.50 -4.88 17.72
CA GLY A 157 -33.58 -4.52 16.30
C GLY A 157 -34.46 -3.31 16.02
N TYR A 158 -35.40 -3.00 16.94
CA TYR A 158 -36.33 -1.90 16.81
C TYR A 158 -36.66 -1.27 18.17
N LEU A 159 -36.70 0.06 18.20
CA LEU A 159 -37.06 0.85 19.38
C LEU A 159 -38.11 1.89 19.03
N GLU A 160 -39.05 2.13 19.96
CA GLU A 160 -39.91 3.32 19.97
C GLU A 160 -39.69 4.09 21.26
N LEU A 161 -39.34 5.35 21.12
CA LEU A 161 -39.03 6.23 22.22
C LEU A 161 -39.95 7.47 22.15
N PRO A 162 -40.70 7.78 23.21
CA PRO A 162 -41.53 9.00 23.22
C PRO A 162 -40.63 10.23 23.28
N LEU A 163 -40.90 11.24 22.43
CA LEU A 163 -40.22 12.53 22.47
C LEU A 163 -40.94 13.47 23.45
N LYS A 164 -40.25 14.49 23.98
CA LYS A 164 -40.85 15.54 24.81
C LYS A 164 -41.89 16.35 24.06
N SER A 165 -41.81 16.43 22.73
CA SER A 165 -42.80 17.04 21.86
C SER A 165 -44.11 16.25 21.77
N GLY A 166 -44.24 15.09 22.43
CA GLY A 166 -45.37 14.17 22.35
C GLY A 166 -45.41 13.33 21.07
N LYS A 167 -44.38 13.42 20.24
CA LYS A 167 -44.15 12.58 19.05
C LYS A 167 -43.32 11.35 19.39
N THR A 168 -43.11 10.48 18.42
CA THR A 168 -42.40 9.24 18.59
C THR A 168 -41.10 9.22 17.75
N LEU A 169 -40.02 8.90 18.41
CA LEU A 169 -38.76 8.52 17.73
C LEU A 169 -38.74 7.02 17.56
N ARG A 170 -38.68 6.54 16.32
CA ARG A 170 -38.53 5.13 15.95
C ARG A 170 -37.14 4.86 15.47
N ILE A 171 -36.60 3.75 15.81
CA ILE A 171 -35.26 3.34 15.41
C ILE A 171 -35.30 1.92 14.87
N ILE A 172 -34.99 1.74 13.60
CA ILE A 172 -34.68 0.45 12.97
C ILE A 172 -33.16 0.33 12.95
N ALA A 173 -32.61 -0.58 13.75
CA ALA A 173 -31.18 -0.71 13.92
C ALA A 173 -30.44 -1.18 12.64
N ASN A 174 -31.06 -2.13 11.93
CA ASN A 174 -30.50 -2.67 10.69
C ASN A 174 -31.14 -2.03 9.46
N PRO A 175 -30.38 -1.25 8.65
CA PRO A 175 -30.89 -0.60 7.47
C PRO A 175 -31.28 -1.57 6.35
N GLU A 176 -30.72 -2.77 6.32
CA GLU A 176 -31.03 -3.77 5.29
C GLU A 176 -32.49 -4.21 5.33
N LEU A 177 -33.16 -4.16 6.49
CA LEU A 177 -34.56 -4.59 6.66
C LEU A 177 -35.53 -3.87 5.72
N VAL A 178 -35.22 -2.67 5.31
CA VAL A 178 -36.10 -1.83 4.45
C VAL A 178 -35.70 -1.83 2.98
N THR A 179 -34.59 -2.50 2.63
CA THR A 179 -34.08 -2.55 1.24
C THR A 179 -34.85 -3.53 0.38
N ASN A 180 -34.80 -3.34 -0.94
CA ASN A 180 -35.43 -4.21 -1.92
C ASN A 180 -35.00 -5.68 -1.77
N LYS A 181 -33.77 -5.95 -1.30
CA LYS A 181 -33.19 -7.29 -1.13
C LYS A 181 -33.79 -8.06 0.04
N TYR A 182 -34.15 -7.34 1.11
CA TYR A 182 -34.54 -8.00 2.39
C TYR A 182 -35.98 -7.70 2.79
N LEU A 183 -36.68 -6.80 2.12
CA LEU A 183 -38.04 -6.40 2.48
C LEU A 183 -39.02 -7.58 2.47
N ASP A 184 -38.81 -8.56 1.60
CA ASP A 184 -39.64 -9.77 1.45
C ASP A 184 -39.25 -10.91 2.42
N LYS A 185 -38.21 -10.72 3.25
CA LYS A 185 -37.74 -11.72 4.20
C LYS A 185 -38.45 -11.59 5.55
N ASP A 186 -38.82 -12.73 6.14
CA ASP A 186 -39.54 -12.76 7.42
C ASP A 186 -40.69 -11.72 7.46
N ASP A 187 -40.79 -10.97 8.53
CA ASP A 187 -41.79 -9.90 8.65
C ASP A 187 -41.20 -8.47 8.48
N ASN A 188 -40.09 -8.37 7.76
CA ASN A 188 -39.40 -7.08 7.56
C ASN A 188 -40.32 -6.03 6.95
N ALA A 189 -41.09 -6.39 5.92
CA ALA A 189 -42.06 -5.48 5.30
C ALA A 189 -43.07 -4.95 6.30
N ALA A 190 -43.62 -5.82 7.17
CA ALA A 190 -44.61 -5.42 8.17
C ALA A 190 -44.03 -4.43 9.19
N LEU A 191 -42.77 -4.61 9.59
CA LEU A 191 -42.08 -3.65 10.45
C LEU A 191 -41.73 -2.37 9.73
N ALA A 192 -41.18 -2.43 8.51
CA ALA A 192 -40.82 -1.28 7.70
C ALA A 192 -42.01 -0.39 7.43
N LEU A 193 -43.12 -0.95 6.95
CA LEU A 193 -44.39 -0.21 6.68
C LEU A 193 -44.97 0.41 7.95
N TYR A 194 -44.91 -0.30 9.07
CA TYR A 194 -45.37 0.22 10.35
C TYR A 194 -44.52 1.41 10.81
N ALA A 195 -43.19 1.32 10.67
CA ALA A 195 -42.27 2.34 11.17
C ALA A 195 -42.26 3.59 10.29
N THR A 196 -42.37 3.44 8.96
CA THR A 196 -42.18 4.52 7.99
C THR A 196 -43.52 5.08 7.41
N GLY A 197 -44.57 4.28 7.36
CA GLY A 197 -45.85 4.59 6.72
C GLY A 197 -46.83 5.39 7.61
N ARG A 198 -46.37 6.36 8.36
CA ARG A 198 -47.21 7.18 9.25
C ARG A 198 -47.65 8.47 8.59
N GLY A 199 -48.97 8.65 8.43
CA GLY A 199 -49.54 9.80 7.77
C GLY A 199 -49.82 9.58 6.29
N SER A 200 -50.36 10.60 5.60
CA SER A 200 -50.61 10.58 4.15
C SER A 200 -49.38 10.95 3.31
N GLU A 201 -48.43 11.64 3.92
CA GLU A 201 -47.18 12.07 3.29
C GLU A 201 -46.00 11.79 4.23
N VAL A 202 -44.89 11.32 3.69
CA VAL A 202 -43.64 11.03 4.43
C VAL A 202 -42.45 11.58 3.67
N ALA A 203 -41.49 12.18 4.38
CA ALA A 203 -40.23 12.61 3.78
C ALA A 203 -39.13 11.58 4.04
N PHE A 204 -38.51 11.09 2.98
CA PHE A 204 -37.36 10.18 3.05
C PHE A 204 -36.08 10.95 2.76
N TYR A 205 -35.08 10.73 3.60
CA TYR A 205 -33.78 11.37 3.51
C TYR A 205 -32.64 10.34 3.74
N ASN A 206 -31.68 10.29 2.85
CA ASN A 206 -30.46 9.54 3.07
C ASN A 206 -29.33 10.49 3.52
N ALA A 207 -28.87 10.31 4.76
CA ALA A 207 -27.86 11.20 5.33
C ALA A 207 -26.46 11.02 4.69
N GLU A 208 -26.20 9.90 4.00
CA GLU A 208 -24.98 9.69 3.23
C GLU A 208 -24.93 10.57 1.97
N ASN A 209 -26.07 10.80 1.34
CA ASN A 209 -26.20 11.62 0.14
C ASN A 209 -26.47 13.11 0.46
N ALA A 210 -26.24 13.53 1.71
CA ALA A 210 -26.30 14.95 2.06
C ALA A 210 -25.38 15.71 1.11
N ASP A 211 -25.99 16.57 0.28
CA ASP A 211 -25.29 17.35 -0.74
C ASP A 211 -23.92 17.80 -0.20
N SER A 212 -22.89 17.36 -0.86
CA SER A 212 -21.48 17.66 -0.55
C SER A 212 -21.15 19.17 -0.63
N PHE A 213 -22.16 20.02 -0.72
CA PHE A 213 -22.04 21.47 -0.75
C PHE A 213 -21.63 22.10 0.59
N ASN A 214 -21.62 21.36 1.68
CA ASN A 214 -21.03 21.77 2.95
C ASN A 214 -20.16 20.67 3.55
N SER A 215 -19.36 20.01 2.72
CA SER A 215 -18.41 18.97 3.11
C SER A 215 -17.21 19.46 3.95
N ASP A 216 -17.28 20.68 4.48
CA ASP A 216 -16.19 21.21 5.31
C ASP A 216 -16.21 20.71 6.77
N GLN A 217 -17.23 19.91 7.16
CA GLN A 217 -17.31 19.32 8.51
C GLN A 217 -17.72 17.84 8.56
N GLN A 218 -17.46 17.06 7.51
CA GLN A 218 -17.25 15.64 7.80
C GLN A 218 -16.06 15.57 8.77
N LEU A 219 -16.22 14.85 9.88
CA LEU A 219 -15.13 14.38 10.71
C LEU A 219 -14.24 13.49 9.84
N LYS A 220 -13.49 14.12 8.94
CA LYS A 220 -12.35 13.45 8.32
C LYS A 220 -11.45 13.09 9.49
N PRO A 221 -11.06 11.82 9.68
CA PRO A 221 -10.19 11.42 10.78
C PRO A 221 -8.84 12.16 10.73
N TYR A 222 -8.67 13.04 9.79
CA TYR A 222 -7.51 13.89 9.59
C TYR A 222 -7.93 15.31 9.13
N PRO A 223 -7.23 16.36 9.58
CA PRO A 223 -7.48 17.73 9.17
C PRO A 223 -7.41 17.90 7.64
N SER A 224 -8.27 18.76 7.08
CA SER A 224 -8.34 18.99 5.62
C SER A 224 -7.03 19.46 4.98
N TRP A 225 -6.13 20.07 5.77
CA TRP A 225 -4.79 20.48 5.34
C TRP A 225 -3.80 19.32 5.17
N LEU A 226 -4.11 18.13 5.73
CA LEU A 226 -3.20 16.98 5.66
C LEU A 226 -3.09 16.41 4.24
N VAL A 227 -4.19 16.39 3.50
CA VAL A 227 -4.21 15.88 2.11
C VAL A 227 -3.33 16.73 1.19
N PRO A 228 -3.49 18.07 1.11
CA PRO A 228 -2.59 18.90 0.31
C PRO A 228 -1.14 18.83 0.83
N LEU A 229 -0.93 18.70 2.13
CA LEU A 229 0.40 18.52 2.70
C LEU A 229 1.06 17.21 2.22
N MET A 230 0.34 16.11 2.23
CA MET A 230 0.85 14.83 1.70
C MET A 230 1.19 14.91 0.21
N TRP A 231 0.36 15.60 -0.58
CA TRP A 231 0.68 15.85 -1.98
C TRP A 231 1.96 16.69 -2.16
N GLN A 232 2.17 17.70 -1.31
CA GLN A 232 3.39 18.51 -1.32
C GLN A 232 4.63 17.67 -0.95
N PHE A 233 4.52 16.83 0.08
CA PHE A 233 5.61 15.92 0.45
C PHE A 233 5.88 14.89 -0.64
N GLY A 234 4.85 14.37 -1.30
CA GLY A 234 4.99 13.48 -2.45
C GLY A 234 5.72 14.15 -3.60
N LEU A 235 5.37 15.39 -3.92
CA LEU A 235 6.03 16.18 -4.96
C LEU A 235 7.47 16.50 -4.59
N LEU A 236 7.73 16.90 -3.35
CA LEU A 236 9.09 17.17 -2.84
C LEU A 236 9.96 15.90 -2.89
N ALA A 237 9.41 14.76 -2.48
CA ALA A 237 10.11 13.48 -2.54
C ALA A 237 10.44 13.09 -3.99
N LEU A 238 9.52 13.34 -4.93
CA LEU A 238 9.72 13.07 -6.35
C LEU A 238 10.79 14.00 -6.94
N VAL A 239 10.75 15.29 -6.62
CA VAL A 239 11.78 16.26 -7.03
C VAL A 239 13.13 15.88 -6.42
N TRP A 240 13.17 15.53 -5.15
CA TRP A 240 14.39 15.11 -4.46
C TRP A 240 14.94 13.81 -5.05
N ALA A 241 14.10 12.82 -5.34
CA ALA A 241 14.50 11.61 -6.03
C ALA A 241 15.05 11.91 -7.44
N PHE A 242 14.48 12.89 -8.14
CA PHE A 242 14.97 13.32 -9.44
C PHE A 242 16.34 14.03 -9.35
N ILE A 243 16.54 14.84 -8.30
CA ILE A 243 17.82 15.52 -8.05
C ILE A 243 18.90 14.51 -7.64
N VAL A 244 18.60 13.62 -6.72
CA VAL A 244 19.55 12.59 -6.24
C VAL A 244 19.77 11.50 -7.28
N GLY A 245 18.71 11.11 -7.99
CA GLY A 245 18.79 10.11 -9.07
C GLY A 245 19.45 10.65 -10.34
N ARG A 246 19.49 11.97 -10.52
CA ARG A 246 20.28 12.59 -11.58
C ARG A 246 21.75 12.50 -11.19
N ARG A 247 22.41 11.51 -11.74
CA ARG A 247 23.85 11.26 -11.59
C ARG A 247 24.61 12.53 -11.97
N GLN A 248 24.90 13.39 -10.97
CA GLN A 248 25.73 14.59 -11.14
C GLN A 248 27.22 14.15 -11.13
N GLY A 249 27.58 13.35 -12.09
CA GLY A 249 28.98 13.02 -12.32
C GLY A 249 29.24 13.17 -13.81
N ARG A 250 30.31 13.88 -14.19
CA ARG A 250 30.98 13.58 -15.45
C ARG A 250 31.05 12.07 -15.54
N ILE A 251 30.69 11.50 -16.69
CA ILE A 251 31.13 10.15 -17.04
C ILE A 251 32.63 10.23 -16.89
N VAL A 252 33.16 9.80 -15.76
CA VAL A 252 34.58 9.50 -15.63
C VAL A 252 34.70 8.36 -16.62
N ASN A 253 35.21 8.65 -17.82
CA ASN A 253 35.89 7.65 -18.58
C ASN A 253 37.02 7.23 -17.64
N GLU A 254 36.80 6.15 -16.89
CA GLU A 254 37.92 5.42 -16.31
C GLU A 254 38.85 5.21 -17.49
N PRO A 255 40.07 5.81 -17.52
CA PRO A 255 41.09 5.29 -18.40
C PRO A 255 41.18 3.83 -17.96
N LEU A 256 40.70 2.95 -18.82
CA LEU A 256 40.94 1.53 -18.64
C LEU A 256 42.44 1.42 -18.27
N PRO A 257 42.82 0.94 -17.09
CA PRO A 257 44.21 0.66 -16.77
C PRO A 257 44.61 -0.57 -17.55
N VAL A 258 44.72 -0.40 -18.86
CA VAL A 258 45.24 -1.45 -19.72
C VAL A 258 46.56 -0.98 -20.26
N VAL A 259 47.45 -0.77 -19.34
CA VAL A 259 48.81 -1.27 -19.52
C VAL A 259 49.02 -2.18 -18.32
N ALA A 260 48.67 -3.45 -18.47
CA ALA A 260 49.31 -4.48 -17.68
C ALA A 260 50.81 -4.21 -17.88
N GLN A 261 51.46 -3.72 -16.84
CA GLN A 261 52.90 -3.52 -16.89
C GLN A 261 53.47 -4.87 -17.34
N GLY A 262 54.28 -4.86 -18.42
CA GLY A 262 54.82 -6.10 -18.98
C GLY A 262 55.52 -6.99 -17.94
N THR A 263 55.85 -6.44 -16.79
CA THR A 263 56.35 -7.12 -15.58
C THR A 263 55.34 -8.07 -14.93
N GLU A 264 54.02 -7.77 -14.90
CA GLU A 264 52.99 -8.68 -14.29
C GLU A 264 52.85 -9.98 -15.07
N THR A 265 52.85 -9.89 -16.39
CA THR A 265 52.78 -11.09 -17.25
C THR A 265 54.04 -11.95 -17.14
N THR A 266 55.23 -11.36 -16.96
CA THR A 266 56.47 -12.06 -16.74
C THR A 266 56.55 -12.72 -15.37
N VAL A 267 56.10 -12.03 -14.31
CA VAL A 267 55.98 -12.61 -12.96
C VAL A 267 55.00 -13.77 -12.93
N GLY A 268 53.83 -13.63 -13.56
CA GLY A 268 52.84 -14.71 -13.67
C GLY A 268 53.39 -15.92 -14.40
N ARG A 269 54.11 -15.75 -15.52
CA ARG A 269 54.75 -16.85 -16.25
C ARG A 269 55.88 -17.47 -15.45
N ALA A 270 56.70 -16.69 -14.76
CA ALA A 270 57.78 -17.22 -13.91
C ALA A 270 57.21 -18.11 -12.80
N GLY A 271 56.10 -17.74 -12.17
CA GLY A 271 55.44 -18.56 -11.18
C GLY A 271 54.90 -19.90 -11.74
N LEU A 272 54.41 -19.91 -12.98
CA LEU A 272 53.96 -21.13 -13.66
C LEU A 272 55.15 -22.07 -13.97
N TYR A 273 56.28 -21.56 -14.49
CA TYR A 273 57.47 -22.32 -14.77
C TYR A 273 58.11 -22.91 -13.49
N GLN A 274 58.09 -22.14 -12.40
CA GLN A 274 58.56 -22.59 -11.10
C GLN A 274 57.73 -23.77 -10.57
N ARG A 275 56.39 -23.67 -10.65
CA ARG A 275 55.48 -24.76 -10.24
C ARG A 275 55.64 -26.02 -11.11
N ALA A 276 55.87 -25.84 -12.39
CA ALA A 276 56.11 -26.92 -13.34
C ALA A 276 57.50 -27.54 -13.25
N ARG A 277 58.39 -27.03 -12.39
CA ARG A 277 59.84 -27.46 -12.28
C ARG A 277 60.54 -27.43 -13.63
N ALA A 278 60.19 -26.48 -14.49
CA ALA A 278 60.69 -26.41 -15.86
C ALA A 278 61.97 -25.58 -15.96
N SER A 279 62.95 -25.85 -15.06
CA SER A 279 64.28 -25.17 -15.02
C SER A 279 65.03 -25.29 -16.33
N GLU A 280 65.06 -26.47 -16.92
CA GLU A 280 65.71 -26.73 -18.20
C GLU A 280 65.13 -25.90 -19.33
N HIS A 281 63.78 -25.86 -19.46
CA HIS A 281 63.09 -25.07 -20.49
C HIS A 281 63.37 -23.59 -20.33
N SER A 282 63.28 -23.08 -19.08
CA SER A 282 63.55 -21.69 -18.75
C SER A 282 65.01 -21.28 -19.07
N GLY A 283 65.98 -22.15 -18.73
CA GLY A 283 67.34 -21.88 -19.05
C GLY A 283 67.67 -21.85 -20.56
N ARG A 284 66.97 -22.67 -21.35
CA ARG A 284 67.11 -22.69 -22.81
C ARG A 284 66.54 -21.36 -23.40
N ILE A 285 65.38 -20.92 -22.93
CA ILE A 285 64.78 -19.63 -23.37
C ILE A 285 65.68 -18.44 -23.04
N LEU A 286 66.23 -18.40 -21.83
CA LEU A 286 67.12 -17.31 -21.42
C LEU A 286 68.38 -17.27 -22.29
N ARG A 287 69.05 -18.41 -22.55
CA ARG A 287 70.19 -18.49 -23.43
C ARG A 287 69.90 -18.02 -24.85
N ILE A 288 68.80 -18.52 -25.45
CA ILE A 288 68.40 -18.10 -26.81
C ILE A 288 68.12 -16.55 -26.85
N ALA A 289 67.41 -16.03 -25.85
CA ALA A 289 67.15 -14.60 -25.79
C ALA A 289 68.43 -13.77 -25.66
N THR A 290 69.37 -14.21 -24.85
CA THR A 290 70.68 -13.55 -24.69
C THR A 290 71.50 -13.64 -25.96
N ILE A 291 71.57 -14.79 -26.63
CA ILE A 291 72.28 -14.97 -27.91
C ILE A 291 71.72 -14.00 -28.97
N ILE A 292 70.41 -13.91 -29.07
CA ILE A 292 69.74 -12.96 -30.01
C ILE A 292 70.10 -11.51 -29.68
N ARG A 293 70.11 -11.13 -28.40
CA ARG A 293 70.46 -9.75 -27.99
C ARG A 293 71.89 -9.42 -28.25
N LEU A 294 72.81 -10.32 -27.88
CA LEU A 294 74.24 -10.16 -28.15
C LEU A 294 74.52 -10.19 -29.65
N GLY A 295 73.91 -11.10 -30.40
CA GLY A 295 74.05 -11.12 -31.86
C GLY A 295 73.67 -9.87 -32.55
N ARG A 296 72.48 -9.22 -32.13
CA ARG A 296 72.05 -7.94 -32.66
C ARG A 296 73.02 -6.81 -32.35
N ARG A 297 73.62 -6.79 -31.16
CA ARG A 297 74.56 -5.77 -30.75
C ARG A 297 75.90 -5.87 -31.47
N LEU A 298 76.42 -7.07 -31.56
CA LEU A 298 77.74 -7.31 -32.15
C LEU A 298 77.71 -7.59 -33.66
N GLY A 299 76.52 -7.46 -34.30
CA GLY A 299 76.36 -7.68 -35.73
C GLY A 299 76.59 -9.12 -36.19
N ILE A 300 76.38 -10.11 -35.28
CA ILE A 300 76.54 -11.52 -35.58
C ILE A 300 75.36 -12.07 -36.37
N SER A 301 75.61 -12.77 -37.46
CA SER A 301 74.57 -13.42 -38.23
C SER A 301 73.75 -14.43 -37.39
N PRO A 302 72.41 -14.49 -37.56
CA PRO A 302 71.56 -15.42 -36.84
C PRO A 302 71.90 -16.91 -37.09
N ASN A 303 72.60 -17.18 -38.15
CA ASN A 303 73.05 -18.53 -38.55
C ASN A 303 74.53 -18.80 -38.22
N ALA A 304 75.14 -17.97 -37.38
CA ALA A 304 76.55 -18.14 -36.99
C ALA A 304 76.75 -19.40 -36.10
N ASP A 305 77.84 -20.14 -36.29
CA ASP A 305 78.15 -21.28 -35.48
C ASP A 305 78.45 -20.85 -34.04
N ALA A 306 78.23 -21.77 -33.07
CA ALA A 306 78.41 -21.51 -31.64
C ALA A 306 79.79 -21.06 -31.28
N THR A 307 80.80 -21.61 -31.93
CA THR A 307 82.21 -21.24 -31.79
C THR A 307 82.49 -19.80 -32.24
N LEU A 308 81.90 -19.39 -33.36
CA LEU A 308 82.06 -18.02 -33.88
C LEU A 308 81.35 -17.01 -32.95
N VAL A 309 80.17 -17.34 -32.44
CA VAL A 309 79.47 -16.53 -31.45
C VAL A 309 80.31 -16.35 -30.17
N ALA A 310 80.81 -17.43 -29.62
CA ALA A 310 81.67 -17.42 -28.41
C ALA A 310 82.96 -16.60 -28.61
N GLN A 311 83.60 -16.73 -29.75
CA GLN A 311 84.85 -15.98 -30.09
C GLN A 311 84.49 -14.44 -30.26
N THR A 312 83.45 -14.12 -30.97
CA THR A 312 83.14 -12.74 -31.20
C THR A 312 82.72 -12.04 -29.88
N VAL A 313 81.96 -12.73 -29.03
CA VAL A 313 81.58 -12.20 -27.71
C VAL A 313 82.82 -12.11 -26.79
N SER A 314 83.79 -13.02 -26.88
CA SER A 314 85.02 -12.95 -26.09
C SER A 314 85.89 -11.75 -26.45
N MET A 315 85.85 -11.26 -27.66
CA MET A 315 86.56 -10.05 -28.06
C MET A 315 85.92 -8.75 -27.50
N ALA A 316 84.64 -8.80 -27.16
CA ALA A 316 83.93 -7.71 -26.59
C ALA A 316 83.76 -7.73 -25.05
N CYS A 317 84.33 -8.72 -24.38
CA CYS A 317 84.33 -8.84 -22.92
C CYS A 317 85.65 -9.44 -22.42
N ASN A 318 85.96 -9.32 -21.12
CA ASN A 318 87.22 -9.79 -20.56
C ASN A 318 87.14 -11.28 -20.10
N ARG A 319 86.49 -12.15 -20.94
CA ARG A 319 86.31 -13.58 -20.67
C ARG A 319 86.83 -14.43 -21.80
N THR A 320 87.22 -15.70 -21.45
CA THR A 320 87.68 -16.64 -22.45
C THR A 320 86.55 -17.20 -23.32
N ALA A 321 86.80 -17.50 -24.59
CA ALA A 321 85.81 -18.09 -25.48
C ALA A 321 85.24 -19.40 -24.93
N LYS A 322 85.95 -20.19 -24.18
CA LYS A 322 85.49 -21.43 -23.53
C LYS A 322 84.48 -21.17 -22.40
N GLU A 323 84.66 -20.09 -21.61
CA GLU A 323 83.73 -19.71 -20.57
C GLU A 323 82.42 -19.22 -21.18
N ILE A 324 82.49 -18.43 -22.25
CA ILE A 324 81.35 -17.94 -22.95
C ILE A 324 80.53 -19.04 -23.63
N GLU A 325 81.25 -20.01 -24.25
CA GLU A 325 80.66 -21.21 -24.82
C GLU A 325 79.90 -22.01 -23.74
N TYR A 326 80.49 -22.16 -22.56
CA TYR A 326 79.87 -22.86 -21.44
C TYR A 326 78.55 -22.08 -20.93
N ILE A 327 78.63 -20.77 -20.84
CA ILE A 327 77.49 -19.97 -20.40
C ILE A 327 76.36 -20.02 -21.44
N LEU A 328 76.63 -19.83 -22.71
CA LEU A 328 75.66 -19.76 -23.77
C LEU A 328 75.15 -21.16 -24.26
N TYR A 329 75.99 -22.14 -24.30
CA TYR A 329 75.72 -23.44 -24.94
C TYR A 329 75.97 -24.65 -24.01
N GLY A 330 76.30 -24.42 -22.75
CA GLY A 330 76.58 -25.48 -21.80
C GLY A 330 75.35 -26.32 -21.40
N PRO A 331 75.48 -27.26 -20.46
CA PRO A 331 74.39 -28.12 -20.05
C PRO A 331 73.22 -27.36 -19.48
N ALA A 332 72.00 -27.90 -19.61
CA ALA A 332 70.79 -27.30 -19.07
C ALA A 332 70.79 -27.30 -17.53
N PRO A 333 70.27 -26.25 -16.87
CA PRO A 333 70.17 -26.19 -15.41
C PRO A 333 69.22 -27.27 -14.88
N ALA A 334 69.66 -28.12 -13.97
CA ALA A 334 68.82 -29.16 -13.38
C ALA A 334 68.01 -28.69 -12.17
N SER A 335 68.39 -27.56 -11.56
CA SER A 335 67.73 -27.01 -10.37
C SER A 335 67.41 -25.52 -10.50
N ALA A 336 66.55 -25.04 -9.62
CA ALA A 336 66.21 -23.58 -9.56
C ALA A 336 67.45 -22.76 -9.15
N VAL A 337 68.34 -23.30 -8.36
CA VAL A 337 69.56 -22.62 -7.95
C VAL A 337 70.50 -22.45 -9.14
N GLU A 338 70.71 -23.51 -9.93
CA GLU A 338 71.51 -23.45 -11.15
C GLU A 338 70.90 -22.53 -12.20
N LEU A 339 69.58 -22.47 -12.31
CA LEU A 339 68.89 -21.54 -13.19
C LEU A 339 69.15 -20.08 -12.78
N THR A 340 69.14 -19.78 -11.47
CA THR A 340 69.44 -18.45 -10.95
C THR A 340 70.88 -18.05 -11.23
N GLN A 341 71.82 -18.99 -11.02
CA GLN A 341 73.27 -18.79 -11.35
C GLN A 341 73.47 -18.52 -12.86
N LEU A 342 72.80 -19.32 -13.70
CA LEU A 342 72.80 -19.09 -15.15
C LEU A 342 72.25 -17.72 -15.54
N SER A 343 71.13 -17.32 -14.95
CA SER A 343 70.53 -16.01 -15.25
C SER A 343 71.47 -14.88 -14.88
N GLN A 344 72.08 -14.91 -13.72
CA GLN A 344 73.11 -13.95 -13.29
C GLN A 344 74.33 -13.92 -14.20
N ALA A 345 74.84 -15.07 -14.62
CA ALA A 345 75.96 -15.17 -15.51
C ALA A 345 75.63 -14.56 -16.91
N LEU A 346 74.40 -14.80 -17.42
CA LEU A 346 73.95 -14.24 -18.69
C LEU A 346 73.78 -12.74 -18.59
N GLU A 347 73.19 -12.19 -17.47
CA GLU A 347 73.04 -10.76 -17.25
C GLU A 347 74.39 -10.03 -17.14
N GLN A 348 75.39 -10.64 -16.39
CA GLN A 348 76.70 -10.07 -16.30
C GLN A 348 77.41 -10.04 -17.67
N LEU A 349 77.23 -11.08 -18.47
CA LEU A 349 77.80 -11.14 -19.81
C LEU A 349 77.24 -10.05 -20.73
N GLU A 350 75.89 -9.79 -20.64
CA GLU A 350 75.28 -8.74 -21.40
C GLU A 350 75.72 -7.32 -20.95
N GLU A 351 75.95 -7.14 -19.65
CA GLU A 351 76.43 -5.88 -19.10
C GLU A 351 77.88 -5.59 -19.51
N GLU A 352 78.77 -6.60 -19.47
CA GLU A 352 80.16 -6.50 -19.90
C GLU A 352 80.28 -6.10 -21.39
N VAL A 353 79.50 -6.74 -22.25
CA VAL A 353 79.43 -6.39 -23.68
C VAL A 353 78.91 -4.99 -23.91
N LYS A 354 77.94 -4.55 -23.11
CA LYS A 354 77.39 -3.18 -23.20
C LYS A 354 78.37 -2.09 -22.80
N HIS A 355 79.27 -2.36 -21.88
CA HIS A 355 80.34 -1.48 -21.49
C HIS A 355 81.47 -1.36 -22.51
N TYR A 356 81.71 -2.39 -23.35
CA TYR A 356 82.70 -2.35 -24.42
C TYR A 356 82.37 -1.40 -25.58
N GLU A 357 81.06 -1.10 -25.80
CA GLU A 357 80.58 -0.22 -26.82
C GLU A 357 80.63 1.28 -26.42
N ARG A 358 80.96 1.64 -25.19
CA ARG A 358 81.18 2.99 -24.70
C ARG A 358 82.64 3.39 -24.72
#